data_ebe9d98be14183e8103ba6f31c843baa
#
_entry.id   ebe9d98be14183e8103ba6f31c843baa
#
_cell.length_a   1.000
_cell.length_b   1.000
_cell.length_c   1.000
_cell.angle_alpha   90.00
_cell.angle_beta   90.00
_cell.angle_gamma   90.00
#
_symmetry.space_group_name_H-M   'P 1'
#
loop_
_entity.id
_entity.type
_entity.pdbx_description
1 polymer ?
#
loop_
_entity_poly.entity_id
_entity_poly.type
_entity_poly.pdbx_seq_one_letter_code
_entity_poly.pdbx_strand_id
1 'polypeptide(L)'
;MKKIIVTGGLGFIGSNLIDLLIKKNFSVINIDKISYSSNFYNLKEYNNSNKYKFIRCNIGERKFKKVLFKYKPICIFNLAAETHVDRSIDNPEHFVQSNIVAVYKLLEYFKEYSQKFSSKLIHISTDEVYGDILKGRTSEKYPYNPSSPYAASKAASDHLVQSYVRTYKIPAIITNCSNNYGPKQHPEKLIPKLIYNILNNKTLPIYGKGMNSREWIFVKDHCEALIKIFKKGKIGNFYNIGSNKNLTNLKVCEHLISVAKKNSILGTKVKINFIKDRPGHDIRYALNSDKIKKELNWKPRINFKDGIKLTFDWYNKNRKYYKSILKKDILTRLGNK
;
A
#
# COMPACT_ATOMS: atom_id res chain seq x y z
N MET A 1 -26.47 -2.91 8.18
CA MET A 1 -25.02 -2.66 8.39
C MET A 1 -24.50 -1.74 7.31
N LYS A 2 -23.67 -0.71 7.65
CA LYS A 2 -23.09 0.22 6.67
C LYS A 2 -22.08 -0.51 5.78
N LYS A 3 -22.22 -0.36 4.45
CA LYS A 3 -21.38 -1.04 3.46
C LYS A 3 -20.22 -0.14 3.03
N ILE A 4 -19.04 -0.74 2.90
CA ILE A 4 -17.82 -0.09 2.41
C ILE A 4 -17.26 -0.90 1.24
N ILE A 5 -16.82 -0.24 0.19
CA ILE A 5 -16.05 -0.87 -0.88
C ILE A 5 -14.56 -0.66 -0.59
N VAL A 6 -13.78 -1.74 -0.71
CA VAL A 6 -12.32 -1.73 -0.75
C VAL A 6 -11.88 -2.27 -2.10
N THR A 7 -11.21 -1.45 -2.91
CA THR A 7 -10.61 -1.92 -4.17
C THR A 7 -9.18 -2.36 -3.95
N GLY A 8 -8.70 -3.36 -4.67
CA GLY A 8 -7.38 -3.97 -4.39
C GLY A 8 -7.32 -4.70 -3.05
N GLY A 9 -8.45 -5.24 -2.60
CA GLY A 9 -8.57 -5.81 -1.26
C GLY A 9 -7.91 -7.18 -1.09
N LEU A 10 -7.54 -7.88 -2.15
CA LEU A 10 -6.71 -9.09 -2.06
C LEU A 10 -5.21 -8.78 -1.89
N GLY A 11 -4.82 -7.52 -2.09
CA GLY A 11 -3.46 -7.03 -1.87
C GLY A 11 -3.11 -6.84 -0.39
N PHE A 12 -1.91 -6.37 -0.14
CA PHE A 12 -1.33 -6.21 1.20
C PHE A 12 -2.13 -5.24 2.10
N ILE A 13 -2.18 -3.95 1.74
CA ILE A 13 -2.84 -2.93 2.58
C ILE A 13 -4.35 -3.17 2.59
N GLY A 14 -4.94 -3.50 1.43
CA GLY A 14 -6.36 -3.74 1.28
C GLY A 14 -6.87 -4.86 2.18
N SER A 15 -6.17 -5.99 2.27
CA SER A 15 -6.56 -7.10 3.14
C SER A 15 -6.47 -6.78 4.63
N ASN A 16 -5.44 -6.02 5.06
CA ASN A 16 -5.34 -5.55 6.44
C ASN A 16 -6.42 -4.52 6.79
N LEU A 17 -6.80 -3.66 5.82
CA LEU A 17 -7.90 -2.72 6.00
C LEU A 17 -9.25 -3.46 6.12
N ILE A 18 -9.49 -4.49 5.30
CA ILE A 18 -10.70 -5.33 5.36
C ILE A 18 -10.81 -6.00 6.73
N ASP A 19 -9.73 -6.61 7.26
CA ASP A 19 -9.69 -7.18 8.60
C ASP A 19 -10.18 -6.17 9.66
N LEU A 20 -9.67 -4.94 9.56
CA LEU A 20 -9.98 -3.90 10.51
C LEU A 20 -11.42 -3.38 10.38
N LEU A 21 -11.92 -3.22 9.14
CA LEU A 21 -13.28 -2.78 8.87
C LEU A 21 -14.32 -3.79 9.37
N ILE A 22 -14.10 -5.09 9.14
CA ILE A 22 -14.99 -6.15 9.63
C ILE A 22 -15.02 -6.19 11.16
N LYS A 23 -13.86 -6.05 11.82
CA LYS A 23 -13.75 -5.94 13.29
C LYS A 23 -14.47 -4.70 13.83
N LYS A 24 -14.53 -3.61 13.06
CA LYS A 24 -15.28 -2.39 13.39
C LYS A 24 -16.76 -2.45 12.94
N ASN A 25 -17.26 -3.65 12.64
CA ASN A 25 -18.65 -3.93 12.33
C ASN A 25 -19.19 -3.30 11.03
N PHE A 26 -18.32 -3.13 10.01
CA PHE A 26 -18.75 -2.78 8.64
C PHE A 26 -18.97 -4.05 7.80
N SER A 27 -19.86 -3.96 6.81
CA SER A 27 -19.95 -4.92 5.72
C SER A 27 -19.03 -4.47 4.59
N VAL A 28 -18.14 -5.34 4.14
CA VAL A 28 -17.12 -5.01 3.15
C VAL A 28 -17.35 -5.72 1.83
N ILE A 29 -17.43 -4.95 0.75
CA ILE A 29 -17.38 -5.44 -0.63
C ILE A 29 -15.96 -5.26 -1.13
N ASN A 30 -15.24 -6.36 -1.29
CA ASN A 30 -13.89 -6.38 -1.85
C ASN A 30 -13.95 -6.47 -3.38
N ILE A 31 -13.38 -5.48 -4.05
CA ILE A 31 -13.24 -5.43 -5.51
C ILE A 31 -11.78 -5.62 -5.89
N ASP A 32 -11.49 -6.66 -6.66
CA ASP A 32 -10.13 -6.90 -7.14
C ASP A 32 -10.17 -7.50 -8.56
N LYS A 33 -9.27 -7.04 -9.45
CA LYS A 33 -9.16 -7.61 -10.82
C LYS A 33 -8.44 -8.96 -10.83
N ILE A 34 -7.80 -9.31 -9.74
CA ILE A 34 -6.85 -10.43 -9.54
C ILE A 34 -5.61 -10.22 -10.41
N SER A 35 -4.62 -9.55 -9.83
CA SER A 35 -3.26 -9.41 -10.40
C SER A 35 -2.30 -10.41 -9.75
N TYR A 36 -1.03 -10.40 -10.19
CA TYR A 36 0.02 -11.25 -9.62
C TYR A 36 0.23 -11.07 -8.10
N SER A 37 -0.08 -9.89 -7.57
CA SER A 37 0.05 -9.56 -6.14
C SER A 37 -1.22 -9.80 -5.33
N SER A 38 -2.31 -10.19 -5.98
CA SER A 38 -3.57 -10.56 -5.31
C SER A 38 -3.44 -11.94 -4.68
N ASN A 39 -3.84 -12.08 -3.41
CA ASN A 39 -3.73 -13.36 -2.73
C ASN A 39 -4.96 -13.67 -1.87
N PHE A 40 -5.72 -14.70 -2.24
CA PHE A 40 -6.89 -15.17 -1.49
C PHE A 40 -6.56 -15.68 -0.09
N TYR A 41 -5.32 -16.14 0.14
CA TYR A 41 -4.86 -16.53 1.48
C TYR A 41 -5.01 -15.40 2.50
N ASN A 42 -4.90 -14.14 2.06
CA ASN A 42 -4.99 -12.96 2.91
C ASN A 42 -6.33 -12.82 3.63
N LEU A 43 -7.41 -13.34 3.05
CA LEU A 43 -8.78 -13.16 3.52
C LEU A 43 -9.54 -14.48 3.67
N LYS A 44 -8.84 -15.62 3.71
CA LYS A 44 -9.43 -16.96 3.79
C LYS A 44 -10.38 -17.14 4.98
N GLU A 45 -10.15 -16.42 6.07
CA GLU A 45 -10.99 -16.46 7.28
C GLU A 45 -12.37 -15.84 7.09
N TYR A 46 -12.57 -15.07 6.01
CA TYR A 46 -13.83 -14.40 5.71
C TYR A 46 -14.67 -15.07 4.61
N ASN A 47 -14.22 -16.21 4.05
CA ASN A 47 -14.92 -16.86 2.94
C ASN A 47 -16.40 -17.14 3.23
N ASN A 48 -16.74 -17.46 4.47
CA ASN A 48 -18.11 -17.77 4.92
C ASN A 48 -18.72 -16.64 5.75
N SER A 49 -18.11 -15.43 5.77
CA SER A 49 -18.61 -14.32 6.56
C SER A 49 -19.70 -13.54 5.81
N ASN A 50 -20.85 -13.34 6.44
CA ASN A 50 -21.93 -12.48 5.92
C ASN A 50 -21.53 -10.99 5.87
N LYS A 51 -20.42 -10.59 6.51
CA LYS A 51 -19.87 -9.23 6.48
C LYS A 51 -18.88 -9.01 5.33
N TYR A 52 -18.55 -10.03 4.57
CA TYR A 52 -17.55 -9.95 3.50
C TYR A 52 -18.13 -10.49 2.18
N LYS A 53 -17.86 -9.76 1.09
CA LYS A 53 -18.19 -10.24 -0.25
C LYS A 53 -17.08 -9.88 -1.21
N PHE A 54 -16.54 -10.86 -1.90
CA PHE A 54 -15.59 -10.67 -2.99
C PHE A 54 -16.32 -10.55 -4.33
N ILE A 55 -15.87 -9.60 -5.17
CA ILE A 55 -16.32 -9.43 -6.55
C ILE A 55 -15.11 -9.22 -7.44
N ARG A 56 -14.85 -10.14 -8.35
CA ARG A 56 -13.83 -9.97 -9.39
C ARG A 56 -14.28 -8.90 -10.37
N CYS A 57 -13.56 -7.76 -10.40
CA CYS A 57 -13.87 -6.62 -11.27
C CYS A 57 -12.68 -5.66 -11.32
N ASN A 58 -12.40 -5.11 -12.51
CA ASN A 58 -11.54 -3.94 -12.65
C ASN A 58 -12.34 -2.68 -12.33
N ILE A 59 -11.75 -1.72 -11.62
CA ILE A 59 -12.39 -0.44 -11.25
C ILE A 59 -12.76 0.42 -12.47
N GLY A 60 -12.11 0.20 -13.62
CA GLY A 60 -12.41 0.86 -14.89
C GLY A 60 -13.56 0.24 -15.70
N GLU A 61 -14.11 -0.91 -15.29
CA GLU A 61 -15.19 -1.60 -16.01
C GLU A 61 -16.59 -1.08 -15.66
N ARG A 62 -17.53 -1.14 -16.61
CA ARG A 62 -18.96 -0.84 -16.33
C ARG A 62 -19.55 -1.69 -15.21
N LYS A 63 -18.99 -2.89 -14.98
CA LYS A 63 -19.37 -3.76 -13.84
C LYS A 63 -19.16 -3.05 -12.50
N PHE A 64 -18.10 -2.26 -12.33
CA PHE A 64 -17.85 -1.49 -11.12
C PHE A 64 -18.97 -0.47 -10.86
N LYS A 65 -19.43 0.25 -11.90
CA LYS A 65 -20.60 1.15 -11.78
C LYS A 65 -21.82 0.40 -11.28
N LYS A 66 -22.15 -0.78 -11.87
CA LYS A 66 -23.28 -1.62 -11.41
C LYS A 66 -23.14 -2.02 -9.94
N VAL A 67 -21.92 -2.33 -9.48
CA VAL A 67 -21.63 -2.66 -8.08
C VAL A 67 -21.89 -1.46 -7.16
N LEU A 68 -21.48 -0.25 -7.52
CA LEU A 68 -21.73 0.98 -6.73
C LEU A 68 -23.25 1.14 -6.48
N PHE A 69 -24.04 1.13 -7.54
CA PHE A 69 -25.49 1.34 -7.44
C PHE A 69 -26.22 0.19 -6.73
N LYS A 70 -25.74 -1.06 -6.87
CA LYS A 70 -26.31 -2.24 -6.20
C LYS A 70 -26.06 -2.22 -4.69
N TYR A 71 -24.81 -1.95 -4.26
CA TYR A 71 -24.43 -2.09 -2.85
C TYR A 71 -24.56 -0.80 -2.04
N LYS A 72 -24.63 0.35 -2.69
CA LYS A 72 -24.79 1.68 -2.09
C LYS A 72 -23.80 1.92 -0.94
N PRO A 73 -22.47 1.87 -1.19
CA PRO A 73 -21.46 2.05 -0.16
C PRO A 73 -21.45 3.49 0.36
N ILE A 74 -21.19 3.64 1.66
CA ILE A 74 -20.97 4.95 2.29
C ILE A 74 -19.52 5.45 2.12
N CYS A 75 -18.62 4.57 1.71
CA CYS A 75 -17.21 4.88 1.45
C CYS A 75 -16.61 3.89 0.45
N ILE A 76 -15.71 4.41 -0.39
CA ILE A 76 -14.83 3.63 -1.24
C ILE A 76 -13.40 3.93 -0.81
N PHE A 77 -12.64 2.91 -0.39
CA PHE A 77 -11.20 2.98 -0.26
C PHE A 77 -10.56 2.47 -1.56
N ASN A 78 -9.97 3.37 -2.35
CA ASN A 78 -9.36 3.02 -3.61
C ASN A 78 -7.87 2.69 -3.43
N LEU A 79 -7.57 1.40 -3.18
CA LEU A 79 -6.22 0.86 -3.09
C LEU A 79 -5.80 0.07 -4.36
N ALA A 80 -6.71 -0.12 -5.32
CA ALA A 80 -6.41 -0.81 -6.57
C ALA A 80 -5.37 -0.02 -7.37
N ALA A 81 -4.16 -0.58 -7.50
CA ALA A 81 -3.05 0.00 -8.24
C ALA A 81 -2.00 -1.07 -8.58
N GLU A 82 -1.25 -0.85 -9.66
CA GLU A 82 0.07 -1.47 -9.82
C GLU A 82 1.08 -0.68 -8.98
N THR A 83 1.96 -1.37 -8.22
CA THR A 83 2.73 -0.73 -7.13
C THR A 83 4.21 -1.08 -7.08
N HIS A 84 4.72 -1.90 -7.99
CA HIS A 84 6.12 -2.31 -7.96
C HIS A 84 6.97 -1.46 -8.90
N VAL A 85 7.86 -0.63 -8.34
CA VAL A 85 8.69 0.30 -9.13
C VAL A 85 9.49 -0.43 -10.21
N ASP A 86 10.18 -1.52 -9.87
CA ASP A 86 11.00 -2.27 -10.83
C ASP A 86 10.16 -2.80 -12.01
N ARG A 87 8.91 -3.26 -11.76
CA ARG A 87 7.96 -3.64 -12.82
C ARG A 87 7.56 -2.44 -13.69
N SER A 88 7.47 -1.24 -13.10
CA SER A 88 7.13 -0.03 -13.87
C SER A 88 8.27 0.42 -14.79
N ILE A 89 9.51 0.10 -14.44
CA ILE A 89 10.68 0.34 -15.30
C ILE A 89 10.67 -0.64 -16.47
N ASP A 90 10.39 -1.91 -16.20
CA ASP A 90 10.35 -2.96 -17.23
C ASP A 90 9.14 -2.83 -18.19
N ASN A 91 7.96 -2.46 -17.67
CA ASN A 91 6.74 -2.28 -18.45
C ASN A 91 5.80 -1.23 -17.83
N PRO A 92 5.91 0.05 -18.23
CA PRO A 92 5.09 1.14 -17.71
C PRO A 92 3.63 1.11 -18.14
N GLU A 93 3.28 0.46 -19.25
CA GLU A 93 1.91 0.44 -19.81
C GLU A 93 0.87 -0.03 -18.79
N HIS A 94 1.15 -1.11 -18.07
CA HIS A 94 0.23 -1.63 -17.04
C HIS A 94 -0.05 -0.61 -15.92
N PHE A 95 0.92 0.26 -15.62
CA PHE A 95 0.78 1.33 -14.63
C PHE A 95 -0.11 2.45 -15.15
N VAL A 96 0.06 2.86 -16.41
CA VAL A 96 -0.82 3.84 -17.05
C VAL A 96 -2.26 3.33 -17.09
N GLN A 97 -2.48 2.10 -17.53
CA GLN A 97 -3.82 1.52 -17.63
C GLN A 97 -4.49 1.35 -16.24
N SER A 98 -3.75 0.87 -15.24
CA SER A 98 -4.33 0.60 -13.92
C SER A 98 -4.44 1.83 -13.04
N ASN A 99 -3.41 2.71 -13.05
CA ASN A 99 -3.32 3.80 -12.10
C ASN A 99 -3.89 5.12 -12.65
N ILE A 100 -3.99 5.29 -13.98
CA ILE A 100 -4.51 6.51 -14.58
C ILE A 100 -5.87 6.23 -15.25
N VAL A 101 -5.91 5.38 -16.29
CA VAL A 101 -7.12 5.15 -17.07
C VAL A 101 -8.24 4.54 -16.24
N ALA A 102 -7.94 3.51 -15.42
CA ALA A 102 -8.94 2.88 -14.58
C ALA A 102 -9.41 3.82 -13.45
N VAL A 103 -8.53 4.68 -12.91
CA VAL A 103 -8.91 5.71 -11.91
C VAL A 103 -9.82 6.75 -12.55
N TYR A 104 -9.52 7.25 -13.76
CA TYR A 104 -10.42 8.14 -14.50
C TYR A 104 -11.82 7.53 -14.62
N LYS A 105 -11.95 6.27 -15.04
CA LYS A 105 -13.25 5.58 -15.14
C LYS A 105 -13.95 5.46 -13.80
N LEU A 106 -13.20 5.12 -12.72
CA LEU A 106 -13.75 5.10 -11.37
C LEU A 106 -14.33 6.46 -10.99
N LEU A 107 -13.62 7.56 -11.29
CA LEU A 107 -14.06 8.92 -10.99
C LEU A 107 -15.34 9.28 -11.74
N GLU A 108 -15.48 8.91 -13.02
CA GLU A 108 -16.73 9.12 -13.79
C GLU A 108 -17.91 8.36 -13.13
N TYR A 109 -17.70 7.11 -12.75
CA TYR A 109 -18.75 6.33 -12.07
C TYR A 109 -19.09 6.87 -10.68
N PHE A 110 -18.08 7.32 -9.94
CA PHE A 110 -18.26 7.89 -8.61
C PHE A 110 -18.93 9.26 -8.67
N LYS A 111 -18.63 10.08 -9.67
CA LYS A 111 -19.32 11.36 -9.92
C LYS A 111 -20.83 11.17 -10.03
N GLU A 112 -21.28 10.28 -10.91
CA GLU A 112 -22.72 9.99 -11.05
C GLU A 112 -23.34 9.40 -9.76
N TYR A 113 -22.57 8.54 -9.08
CA TYR A 113 -23.02 7.89 -7.86
C TYR A 113 -23.18 8.89 -6.71
N SER A 114 -22.22 9.77 -6.50
CA SER A 114 -22.18 10.73 -5.39
C SER A 114 -23.25 11.85 -5.51
N GLN A 115 -23.78 12.08 -6.69
CA GLN A 115 -24.95 12.96 -6.88
C GLN A 115 -26.25 12.38 -6.29
N LYS A 116 -26.34 11.04 -6.19
CA LYS A 116 -27.55 10.32 -5.75
C LYS A 116 -27.43 9.78 -4.33
N PHE A 117 -26.22 9.50 -3.86
CA PHE A 117 -25.97 8.82 -2.59
C PHE A 117 -24.82 9.49 -1.83
N SER A 118 -25.03 9.73 -0.53
CA SER A 118 -23.97 10.22 0.36
C SER A 118 -22.87 9.15 0.52
N SER A 119 -21.69 9.46 0.02
CA SER A 119 -20.53 8.56 0.06
C SER A 119 -19.24 9.36 0.03
N LYS A 120 -18.11 8.77 0.44
CA LYS A 120 -16.77 9.36 0.32
C LYS A 120 -15.85 8.45 -0.49
N LEU A 121 -14.98 9.05 -1.30
CA LEU A 121 -13.87 8.37 -1.93
C LEU A 121 -12.57 8.70 -1.16
N ILE A 122 -11.91 7.70 -0.63
CA ILE A 122 -10.55 7.83 -0.09
C ILE A 122 -9.60 7.22 -1.12
N HIS A 123 -8.83 8.08 -1.78
CA HIS A 123 -7.84 7.65 -2.78
C HIS A 123 -6.48 7.48 -2.11
N ILE A 124 -5.90 6.29 -2.21
CA ILE A 124 -4.62 5.96 -1.56
C ILE A 124 -3.49 6.14 -2.57
N SER A 125 -2.58 7.06 -2.26
CA SER A 125 -1.37 7.39 -3.00
C SER A 125 -0.11 7.03 -2.19
N THR A 126 1.02 7.60 -2.55
CA THR A 126 2.35 7.24 -2.05
C THR A 126 3.19 8.52 -1.81
N ASP A 127 4.18 8.43 -0.93
CA ASP A 127 5.21 9.46 -0.74
C ASP A 127 6.15 9.60 -1.94
N GLU A 128 6.23 8.59 -2.79
CA GLU A 128 7.08 8.59 -3.99
C GLU A 128 6.68 9.67 -5.02
N VAL A 129 5.46 10.22 -4.94
CA VAL A 129 5.02 11.32 -5.80
C VAL A 129 5.81 12.61 -5.55
N TYR A 130 6.41 12.77 -4.37
CA TYR A 130 7.22 13.94 -4.01
C TYR A 130 8.67 13.86 -4.52
N GLY A 131 9.13 12.67 -4.95
CA GLY A 131 10.51 12.42 -5.36
C GLY A 131 11.51 12.41 -4.20
N ASP A 132 12.78 12.62 -4.50
CA ASP A 132 13.87 12.63 -3.52
C ASP A 132 13.78 13.83 -2.56
N ILE A 133 13.80 13.56 -1.26
CA ILE A 133 13.78 14.56 -0.19
C ILE A 133 15.06 14.46 0.64
N LEU A 134 16.12 15.06 0.14
CA LEU A 134 17.46 14.95 0.73
C LEU A 134 17.53 15.60 2.12
N LYS A 135 16.81 16.73 2.34
CA LYS A 135 16.76 17.45 3.63
C LYS A 135 15.31 17.72 4.04
N GLY A 136 15.06 17.74 5.34
CA GLY A 136 13.72 18.03 5.87
C GLY A 136 12.68 16.94 5.64
N ARG A 137 11.41 17.34 5.56
CA ARG A 137 10.23 16.47 5.34
C ARG A 137 9.19 17.21 4.50
N THR A 138 8.51 16.51 3.60
CA THR A 138 7.48 17.09 2.74
C THR A 138 6.12 17.18 3.43
N SER A 139 5.52 18.35 3.38
CA SER A 139 4.11 18.56 3.72
C SER A 139 3.22 18.26 2.51
N GLU A 140 1.90 18.24 2.72
CA GLU A 140 0.89 18.05 1.67
C GLU A 140 0.84 19.18 0.61
N LYS A 141 1.56 20.28 0.84
CA LYS A 141 1.71 21.40 -0.10
C LYS A 141 2.97 21.33 -0.96
N TYR A 142 3.84 20.36 -0.70
CA TYR A 142 5.07 20.21 -1.45
C TYR A 142 4.77 19.80 -2.90
N PRO A 143 5.47 20.37 -3.90
CA PRO A 143 5.24 19.99 -5.29
C PRO A 143 5.61 18.53 -5.57
N TYR A 144 4.88 17.91 -6.47
CA TYR A 144 5.19 16.55 -6.94
C TYR A 144 6.36 16.59 -7.92
N ASN A 145 7.31 15.67 -7.74
CA ASN A 145 8.50 15.49 -8.60
C ASN A 145 8.86 14.00 -8.72
N PRO A 146 7.95 13.17 -9.29
CA PRO A 146 8.12 11.71 -9.32
C PRO A 146 9.28 11.27 -10.21
N SER A 147 10.08 10.29 -9.73
CA SER A 147 11.28 9.79 -10.41
C SER A 147 11.09 8.48 -11.17
N SER A 148 9.96 7.81 -11.02
CA SER A 148 9.68 6.52 -11.66
C SER A 148 8.34 6.52 -12.39
N PRO A 149 8.14 5.63 -13.41
CA PRO A 149 6.83 5.50 -14.06
C PRO A 149 5.69 5.16 -13.09
N TYR A 150 5.95 4.37 -12.06
CA TYR A 150 5.00 4.13 -10.97
C TYR A 150 4.62 5.42 -10.26
N ALA A 151 5.61 6.15 -9.73
CA ALA A 151 5.37 7.39 -9.00
C ALA A 151 4.67 8.44 -9.87
N ALA A 152 5.07 8.57 -11.15
CA ALA A 152 4.41 9.45 -12.12
C ALA A 152 2.95 9.06 -12.37
N SER A 153 2.64 7.76 -12.48
CA SER A 153 1.26 7.29 -12.64
C SER A 153 0.38 7.58 -11.42
N LYS A 154 0.97 7.52 -10.21
CA LYS A 154 0.27 7.90 -8.96
C LYS A 154 0.07 9.41 -8.86
N ALA A 155 1.07 10.22 -9.20
CA ALA A 155 0.94 11.67 -9.26
C ALA A 155 -0.16 12.11 -10.25
N ALA A 156 -0.21 11.49 -11.43
CA ALA A 156 -1.26 11.75 -12.42
C ALA A 156 -2.66 11.41 -11.88
N SER A 157 -2.82 10.28 -11.18
CA SER A 157 -4.11 9.93 -10.57
C SER A 157 -4.52 10.89 -9.45
N ASP A 158 -3.57 11.36 -8.64
CA ASP A 158 -3.84 12.35 -7.59
C ASP A 158 -4.34 13.67 -8.19
N HIS A 159 -3.71 14.14 -9.26
CA HIS A 159 -4.15 15.33 -9.99
C HIS A 159 -5.55 15.15 -10.61
N LEU A 160 -5.86 13.97 -11.17
CA LEU A 160 -7.21 13.66 -11.64
C LEU A 160 -8.22 13.73 -10.50
N VAL A 161 -7.98 13.08 -9.37
CA VAL A 161 -8.89 13.13 -8.21
C VAL A 161 -9.09 14.57 -7.74
N GLN A 162 -8.01 15.35 -7.63
CA GLN A 162 -8.08 16.75 -7.21
C GLN A 162 -8.89 17.62 -8.19
N SER A 163 -8.69 17.43 -9.50
CA SER A 163 -9.44 18.16 -10.53
C SER A 163 -10.93 17.86 -10.45
N TYR A 164 -11.31 16.59 -10.21
CA TYR A 164 -12.70 16.18 -10.05
C TYR A 164 -13.34 16.78 -8.79
N VAL A 165 -12.59 16.87 -7.68
CA VAL A 165 -13.07 17.57 -6.48
C VAL A 165 -13.33 19.03 -6.79
N ARG A 166 -12.41 19.71 -7.48
CA ARG A 166 -12.54 21.14 -7.77
C ARG A 166 -13.66 21.44 -8.77
N THR A 167 -13.75 20.65 -9.86
CA THR A 167 -14.67 20.88 -10.97
C THR A 167 -16.07 20.34 -10.66
N TYR A 168 -16.16 19.09 -10.23
CA TYR A 168 -17.43 18.38 -10.07
C TYR A 168 -17.88 18.25 -8.62
N LYS A 169 -17.10 18.78 -7.65
CA LYS A 169 -17.41 18.76 -6.21
C LYS A 169 -17.61 17.35 -5.65
N ILE A 170 -16.96 16.33 -6.25
CA ILE A 170 -17.04 14.98 -5.70
C ILE A 170 -16.43 14.90 -4.30
N PRO A 171 -17.03 14.12 -3.37
CA PRO A 171 -16.55 14.03 -1.99
C PRO A 171 -15.35 13.06 -1.87
N ALA A 172 -14.17 13.49 -2.32
CA ALA A 172 -12.95 12.70 -2.28
C ALA A 172 -11.86 13.30 -1.38
N ILE A 173 -11.01 12.44 -0.83
CA ILE A 173 -9.83 12.77 -0.02
C ILE A 173 -8.66 11.93 -0.56
N ILE A 174 -7.47 12.54 -0.66
CA ILE A 174 -6.24 11.88 -1.10
C ILE A 174 -5.34 11.62 0.11
N THR A 175 -4.68 10.47 0.14
CA THR A 175 -3.72 10.14 1.19
C THR A 175 -2.38 9.70 0.59
N ASN A 176 -1.28 10.30 1.02
CA ASN A 176 0.07 9.92 0.62
C ASN A 176 0.71 9.17 1.80
N CYS A 177 1.03 7.90 1.63
CA CYS A 177 1.59 7.10 2.72
C CYS A 177 3.07 6.80 2.48
N SER A 178 3.84 6.73 3.59
CA SER A 178 5.21 6.22 3.59
C SER A 178 5.25 4.71 3.36
N ASN A 179 6.45 4.12 3.25
CA ASN A 179 6.63 2.70 2.99
C ASN A 179 5.94 1.84 4.06
N ASN A 180 4.89 1.14 3.66
CA ASN A 180 4.18 0.22 4.53
C ASN A 180 4.93 -1.10 4.67
N TYR A 181 4.89 -1.68 5.87
CA TYR A 181 5.37 -3.03 6.14
C TYR A 181 4.45 -3.76 7.11
N GLY A 182 4.46 -5.10 7.09
CA GLY A 182 3.61 -5.89 7.98
C GLY A 182 3.20 -7.24 7.41
N PRO A 183 2.30 -7.94 8.10
CA PRO A 183 1.68 -9.18 7.63
C PRO A 183 1.01 -9.06 6.26
N LYS A 184 1.06 -10.13 5.46
CA LYS A 184 0.38 -10.26 4.14
C LYS A 184 1.04 -9.45 3.01
N GLN A 185 2.20 -8.81 3.21
CA GLN A 185 2.90 -8.08 2.15
C GLN A 185 3.55 -9.06 1.15
N HIS A 186 3.43 -8.75 -0.16
CA HIS A 186 3.98 -9.61 -1.22
C HIS A 186 5.52 -9.67 -1.14
N PRO A 187 6.13 -10.87 -1.28
CA PRO A 187 7.57 -11.10 -1.06
C PRO A 187 8.48 -10.56 -2.17
N GLU A 188 7.98 -9.82 -3.14
CA GLU A 188 8.80 -8.98 -4.02
C GLU A 188 9.33 -7.73 -3.29
N LYS A 189 8.65 -7.28 -2.22
CA LYS A 189 9.06 -6.11 -1.43
C LYS A 189 10.16 -6.47 -0.43
N LEU A 190 10.98 -5.46 -0.07
CA LEU A 190 12.21 -5.64 0.71
C LEU A 190 12.02 -6.51 1.97
N ILE A 191 11.18 -6.08 2.91
CA ILE A 191 11.04 -6.75 4.21
C ILE A 191 10.56 -8.21 4.06
N PRO A 192 9.46 -8.52 3.37
CA PRO A 192 9.02 -9.91 3.24
C PRO A 192 9.96 -10.76 2.38
N LYS A 193 10.73 -10.17 1.44
CA LYS A 193 11.80 -10.86 0.69
C LYS A 193 12.93 -11.29 1.61
N LEU A 194 13.40 -10.37 2.46
CA LEU A 194 14.46 -10.67 3.42
C LEU A 194 14.01 -11.74 4.42
N ILE A 195 12.77 -11.65 4.92
CA ILE A 195 12.20 -12.69 5.82
C ILE A 195 12.12 -14.04 5.09
N TYR A 196 11.64 -14.08 3.84
CA TYR A 196 11.61 -15.30 3.05
C TYR A 196 13.01 -15.93 2.93
N ASN A 197 14.03 -15.12 2.65
CA ASN A 197 15.40 -15.58 2.52
C ASN A 197 15.96 -16.11 3.85
N ILE A 198 15.71 -15.43 4.97
CA ILE A 198 16.10 -15.89 6.32
C ILE A 198 15.46 -17.25 6.61
N LEU A 199 14.15 -17.39 6.41
CA LEU A 199 13.41 -18.62 6.68
C LEU A 199 13.81 -19.80 5.79
N ASN A 200 14.48 -19.55 4.66
CA ASN A 200 14.98 -20.55 3.72
C ASN A 200 16.51 -20.64 3.70
N ASN A 201 17.21 -20.10 4.70
CA ASN A 201 18.67 -20.11 4.81
C ASN A 201 19.39 -19.62 3.54
N LYS A 202 18.98 -18.43 3.02
CA LYS A 202 19.52 -17.80 1.81
C LYS A 202 20.16 -16.45 2.13
N THR A 203 21.02 -15.97 1.22
CA THR A 203 21.62 -14.64 1.31
C THR A 203 20.57 -13.54 1.21
N LEU A 204 20.88 -12.36 1.80
CA LEU A 204 20.00 -11.19 1.88
C LEU A 204 20.43 -10.15 0.85
N PRO A 205 19.75 -10.05 -0.30
CA PRO A 205 20.12 -9.10 -1.35
C PRO A 205 19.76 -7.68 -0.93
N ILE A 206 20.73 -6.77 -1.01
CA ILE A 206 20.60 -5.34 -0.73
C ILE A 206 21.14 -4.56 -1.93
N TYR A 207 20.33 -3.65 -2.48
CA TYR A 207 20.73 -2.79 -3.59
C TYR A 207 21.83 -1.79 -3.19
N GLY A 208 22.82 -1.62 -4.07
CA GLY A 208 23.94 -0.73 -3.86
C GLY A 208 24.66 -0.99 -2.53
N LYS A 209 24.87 0.05 -1.74
CA LYS A 209 25.43 -0.03 -0.38
C LYS A 209 24.35 -0.12 0.72
N GLY A 210 23.07 -0.19 0.35
CA GLY A 210 21.93 -0.23 1.29
C GLY A 210 21.67 1.09 2.01
N MET A 211 22.21 2.21 1.52
CA MET A 211 22.11 3.53 2.17
C MET A 211 20.83 4.29 1.83
N ASN A 212 20.07 3.84 0.82
CA ASN A 212 18.76 4.42 0.52
C ASN A 212 17.87 4.38 1.76
N SER A 213 17.32 5.54 2.10
CA SER A 213 16.55 5.75 3.32
C SER A 213 15.06 5.85 3.04
N ARG A 214 14.27 5.12 3.79
CA ARG A 214 12.80 5.09 3.68
C ARG A 214 12.17 5.36 5.04
N GLU A 215 11.03 6.00 5.00
CA GLU A 215 10.18 6.10 6.17
C GLU A 215 9.24 4.90 6.23
N TRP A 216 9.23 4.18 7.35
CA TRP A 216 8.51 2.92 7.50
C TRP A 216 7.34 3.04 8.44
N ILE A 217 6.14 2.66 7.98
CA ILE A 217 4.93 2.63 8.79
C ILE A 217 4.35 1.21 8.87
N PHE A 218 3.97 0.79 10.08
CA PHE A 218 3.31 -0.51 10.26
C PHE A 218 1.91 -0.47 9.66
N VAL A 219 1.55 -1.48 8.86
CA VAL A 219 0.33 -1.49 8.04
C VAL A 219 -0.96 -1.28 8.84
N LYS A 220 -1.04 -1.78 10.07
CA LYS A 220 -2.22 -1.57 10.92
C LYS A 220 -2.39 -0.10 11.31
N ASP A 221 -1.30 0.61 11.59
CA ASP A 221 -1.35 2.05 11.87
C ASP A 221 -1.83 2.83 10.66
N HIS A 222 -1.35 2.49 9.45
CA HIS A 222 -1.86 3.08 8.22
C HIS A 222 -3.37 2.82 8.05
N CYS A 223 -3.84 1.58 8.23
CA CYS A 223 -5.26 1.26 8.15
C CYS A 223 -6.11 2.04 9.17
N GLU A 224 -5.62 2.23 10.39
CA GLU A 224 -6.31 3.08 11.40
C GLU A 224 -6.35 4.55 10.97
N ALA A 225 -5.28 5.08 10.34
CA ALA A 225 -5.28 6.41 9.74
C ALA A 225 -6.37 6.55 8.67
N LEU A 226 -6.45 5.60 7.73
CA LEU A 226 -7.46 5.60 6.66
C LEU A 226 -8.89 5.63 7.22
N ILE A 227 -9.18 4.82 8.24
CA ILE A 227 -10.51 4.83 8.89
C ILE A 227 -10.77 6.16 9.60
N LYS A 228 -9.75 6.74 10.20
CA LYS A 228 -9.88 8.04 10.87
C LYS A 228 -10.14 9.17 9.87
N ILE A 229 -9.45 9.15 8.72
CA ILE A 229 -9.67 10.07 7.59
C ILE A 229 -11.09 9.89 7.04
N PHE A 230 -11.56 8.67 6.81
CA PHE A 230 -12.93 8.42 6.38
C PHE A 230 -13.95 9.08 7.34
N LYS A 231 -13.76 8.94 8.66
CA LYS A 231 -14.70 9.46 9.66
C LYS A 231 -14.66 10.98 9.80
N LYS A 232 -13.46 11.57 9.80
CA LYS A 232 -13.23 12.96 10.22
C LYS A 232 -12.46 13.82 9.20
N GLY A 233 -11.89 13.24 8.16
CA GLY A 233 -11.13 13.95 7.13
C GLY A 233 -11.98 14.93 6.35
N LYS A 234 -11.40 16.07 6.00
CA LYS A 234 -12.02 17.13 5.22
C LYS A 234 -11.98 16.79 3.74
N ILE A 235 -13.12 16.88 3.06
CA ILE A 235 -13.23 16.68 1.61
C ILE A 235 -12.29 17.63 0.86
N GLY A 236 -11.68 17.14 -0.21
CA GLY A 236 -10.74 17.90 -1.05
C GLY A 236 -9.35 18.07 -0.46
N ASN A 237 -9.10 17.54 0.74
CA ASN A 237 -7.79 17.61 1.37
C ASN A 237 -6.89 16.43 1.03
N PHE A 238 -5.58 16.67 1.18
CA PHE A 238 -4.52 15.68 1.22
C PHE A 238 -4.12 15.43 2.67
N TYR A 239 -3.75 14.17 2.97
CA TYR A 239 -3.18 13.79 4.27
C TYR A 239 -1.96 12.90 4.07
N ASN A 240 -0.81 13.36 4.54
CA ASN A 240 0.39 12.54 4.63
C ASN A 240 0.29 11.59 5.84
N ILE A 241 0.59 10.32 5.61
CA ILE A 241 0.51 9.27 6.63
C ILE A 241 1.89 8.60 6.76
N GLY A 242 2.63 8.96 7.78
CA GLY A 242 3.97 8.45 8.03
C GLY A 242 4.27 8.28 9.52
N SER A 243 5.42 7.70 9.81
CA SER A 243 5.90 7.42 11.17
C SER A 243 6.83 8.50 11.72
N ASN A 244 7.28 9.42 10.88
CA ASN A 244 8.36 10.39 11.13
C ASN A 244 9.73 9.74 11.46
N LYS A 245 9.94 8.46 11.13
CA LYS A 245 11.20 7.74 11.38
C LYS A 245 11.72 7.11 10.11
N ASN A 246 12.89 7.55 9.68
CA ASN A 246 13.61 7.02 8.53
C ASN A 246 14.63 5.97 8.94
N LEU A 247 14.75 4.92 8.15
CA LEU A 247 15.78 3.89 8.28
C LEU A 247 16.38 3.58 6.91
N THR A 248 17.68 3.34 6.87
CA THR A 248 18.33 2.81 5.66
C THR A 248 17.92 1.34 5.43
N ASN A 249 17.98 0.89 4.19
CA ASN A 249 17.71 -0.51 3.85
C ASN A 249 18.65 -1.47 4.59
N LEU A 250 19.89 -1.05 4.83
CA LEU A 250 20.86 -1.80 5.63
C LEU A 250 20.38 -1.95 7.08
N LYS A 251 19.92 -0.86 7.72
CA LYS A 251 19.38 -0.91 9.09
C LYS A 251 18.15 -1.81 9.22
N VAL A 252 17.27 -1.80 8.21
CA VAL A 252 16.12 -2.72 8.16
C VAL A 252 16.58 -4.17 8.13
N CYS A 253 17.61 -4.49 7.33
CA CYS A 253 18.20 -5.83 7.26
C CYS A 253 18.81 -6.26 8.59
N GLU A 254 19.58 -5.38 9.25
CA GLU A 254 20.18 -5.63 10.58
C GLU A 254 19.11 -5.93 11.64
N HIS A 255 18.00 -5.18 11.65
CA HIS A 255 16.87 -5.47 12.53
C HIS A 255 16.27 -6.86 12.30
N LEU A 256 16.10 -7.28 11.05
CA LEU A 256 15.57 -8.62 10.72
C LEU A 256 16.54 -9.73 11.15
N ILE A 257 17.85 -9.56 10.95
CA ILE A 257 18.88 -10.49 11.41
C ILE A 257 18.82 -10.60 12.96
N SER A 258 18.70 -9.48 13.66
CA SER A 258 18.57 -9.47 15.12
C SER A 258 17.33 -10.23 15.60
N VAL A 259 16.17 -10.05 14.95
CA VAL A 259 14.94 -10.80 15.26
C VAL A 259 15.13 -12.29 15.00
N ALA A 260 15.75 -12.66 13.88
CA ALA A 260 16.00 -14.06 13.52
C ALA A 260 16.94 -14.75 14.52
N LYS A 261 18.00 -14.07 14.97
CA LYS A 261 18.92 -14.55 16.03
C LYS A 261 18.18 -14.83 17.33
N LYS A 262 17.35 -13.88 17.80
CA LYS A 262 16.58 -14.03 19.04
C LYS A 262 15.58 -15.19 18.99
N ASN A 263 15.11 -15.55 17.82
CA ASN A 263 14.19 -16.68 17.61
C ASN A 263 14.93 -18.00 17.27
N SER A 264 16.26 -18.04 17.33
CA SER A 264 17.10 -19.21 16.97
C SER A 264 16.82 -19.74 15.56
N ILE A 265 16.50 -18.85 14.60
CA ILE A 265 16.13 -19.21 13.21
C ILE A 265 17.24 -18.83 12.21
N LEU A 266 18.29 -18.13 12.66
CA LEU A 266 19.32 -17.65 11.77
C LEU A 266 20.22 -18.79 11.29
N GLY A 267 20.11 -19.14 10.01
CA GLY A 267 20.94 -20.17 9.39
C GLY A 267 22.32 -19.65 8.96
N THR A 268 23.24 -20.55 8.72
CA THR A 268 24.67 -20.26 8.41
C THR A 268 24.90 -19.52 7.10
N LYS A 269 23.99 -19.69 6.11
CA LYS A 269 24.07 -19.02 4.80
C LYS A 269 23.44 -17.64 4.80
N VAL A 270 22.80 -17.20 5.91
CA VAL A 270 22.15 -15.89 6.00
C VAL A 270 23.20 -14.82 6.23
N LYS A 271 23.61 -14.17 5.14
CA LYS A 271 24.53 -13.02 5.14
C LYS A 271 24.06 -11.98 4.13
N ILE A 272 24.41 -10.71 4.38
CA ILE A 272 24.11 -9.61 3.46
C ILE A 272 24.92 -9.81 2.17
N ASN A 273 24.23 -9.64 1.03
CA ASN A 273 24.82 -9.67 -0.29
C ASN A 273 24.45 -8.37 -1.03
N PHE A 274 25.42 -7.50 -1.21
CA PHE A 274 25.23 -6.27 -1.96
C PHE A 274 25.16 -6.57 -3.45
N ILE A 275 24.10 -6.08 -4.11
CA ILE A 275 23.84 -6.30 -5.54
C ILE A 275 23.75 -4.96 -6.27
N LYS A 276 23.95 -4.95 -7.61
CA LYS A 276 23.87 -3.73 -8.44
C LYS A 276 22.56 -2.98 -8.17
N ASP A 277 22.66 -1.67 -8.03
CA ASP A 277 21.48 -0.82 -7.82
C ASP A 277 20.60 -0.70 -9.08
N ARG A 278 19.35 -0.29 -8.91
CA ARG A 278 18.41 -0.07 -10.01
C ARG A 278 18.53 1.35 -10.57
N PRO A 279 18.20 1.60 -11.85
CA PRO A 279 18.10 2.94 -12.40
C PRO A 279 17.09 3.82 -11.65
N GLY A 280 17.38 5.12 -11.50
CA GLY A 280 16.44 6.08 -10.90
C GLY A 280 16.07 5.77 -9.44
N HIS A 281 16.96 5.13 -8.68
CA HIS A 281 16.68 4.74 -7.30
C HIS A 281 16.80 5.95 -6.36
N ASP A 282 15.68 6.54 -5.98
CA ASP A 282 15.64 7.65 -5.03
C ASP A 282 16.40 7.35 -3.73
N ILE A 283 17.11 8.35 -3.23
CA ILE A 283 17.97 8.24 -2.05
C ILE A 283 17.13 8.24 -0.78
N ARG A 284 16.15 9.17 -0.68
CA ARG A 284 15.40 9.35 0.57
C ARG A 284 13.97 9.83 0.35
N TYR A 285 13.01 9.19 1.03
CA TYR A 285 11.64 9.69 1.20
C TYR A 285 11.37 10.06 2.66
N ALA A 286 10.71 11.18 2.90
CA ALA A 286 10.37 11.62 4.26
C ALA A 286 9.15 12.52 4.27
N LEU A 287 8.07 12.07 4.88
CA LEU A 287 6.82 12.80 5.02
C LEU A 287 6.76 13.60 6.32
N ASN A 288 6.15 14.77 6.27
CA ASN A 288 5.62 15.45 7.44
C ASN A 288 4.15 15.05 7.62
N SER A 289 3.84 14.40 8.73
CA SER A 289 2.49 13.94 9.08
C SER A 289 1.83 14.78 10.18
N ASP A 290 2.25 16.04 10.36
CA ASP A 290 1.70 16.92 11.41
C ASP A 290 0.25 17.28 11.16
N LYS A 291 -0.17 17.41 9.91
CA LYS A 291 -1.56 17.72 9.56
C LYS A 291 -2.54 16.68 10.09
N ILE A 292 -2.31 15.41 9.79
CA ILE A 292 -3.19 14.32 10.28
C ILE A 292 -3.17 14.24 11.80
N LYS A 293 -2.01 14.51 12.43
CA LYS A 293 -1.89 14.54 13.88
C LYS A 293 -2.71 15.67 14.49
N LYS A 294 -2.58 16.90 13.97
CA LYS A 294 -3.28 18.09 14.47
C LYS A 294 -4.78 18.04 14.21
N GLU A 295 -5.19 17.74 12.96
CA GLU A 295 -6.60 17.81 12.57
C GLU A 295 -7.41 16.58 13.01
N LEU A 296 -6.78 15.39 13.01
CA LEU A 296 -7.48 14.14 13.28
C LEU A 296 -7.05 13.46 14.59
N ASN A 297 -6.11 14.04 15.34
CA ASN A 297 -5.54 13.44 16.56
C ASN A 297 -5.08 11.99 16.31
N TRP A 298 -4.35 11.75 15.19
CA TRP A 298 -3.81 10.45 14.85
C TRP A 298 -2.28 10.46 14.92
N LYS A 299 -1.70 9.40 15.43
CA LYS A 299 -0.26 9.09 15.40
C LYS A 299 -0.07 7.58 15.29
N PRO A 300 1.03 7.12 14.67
CA PRO A 300 1.36 5.70 14.68
C PRO A 300 1.62 5.22 16.10
N ARG A 301 1.19 4.00 16.41
CA ARG A 301 1.29 3.38 17.75
C ARG A 301 2.40 2.35 17.84
N ILE A 302 2.70 1.70 16.70
CA ILE A 302 3.67 0.62 16.65
C ILE A 302 5.01 1.18 16.19
N ASN A 303 6.03 1.11 17.03
CA ASN A 303 7.38 1.46 16.63
C ASN A 303 7.99 0.39 15.70
N PHE A 304 9.08 0.74 14.98
CA PHE A 304 9.65 -0.16 13.97
C PHE A 304 10.14 -1.49 14.57
N LYS A 305 10.76 -1.48 15.76
CA LYS A 305 11.31 -2.67 16.41
C LYS A 305 10.21 -3.69 16.75
N ASP A 306 9.08 -3.23 17.28
CA ASP A 306 7.94 -4.10 17.60
C ASP A 306 7.22 -4.55 16.32
N GLY A 307 7.02 -3.64 15.37
CA GLY A 307 6.37 -3.94 14.09
C GLY A 307 7.14 -4.96 13.26
N ILE A 308 8.48 -4.87 13.22
CA ILE A 308 9.31 -5.83 12.48
C ILE A 308 9.27 -7.21 13.13
N LYS A 309 9.25 -7.29 14.46
CA LYS A 309 9.05 -8.55 15.19
C LYS A 309 7.69 -9.16 14.87
N LEU A 310 6.61 -8.39 14.99
CA LEU A 310 5.26 -8.85 14.64
C LEU A 310 5.17 -9.34 13.19
N THR A 311 5.85 -8.66 12.27
CA THR A 311 5.91 -9.04 10.86
C THR A 311 6.64 -10.35 10.68
N PHE A 312 7.84 -10.50 11.25
CA PHE A 312 8.64 -11.72 11.19
C PHE A 312 7.87 -12.91 11.77
N ASP A 313 7.30 -12.77 12.95
CA ASP A 313 6.53 -13.80 13.64
C ASP A 313 5.32 -14.26 12.79
N TRP A 314 4.66 -13.32 12.11
CA TRP A 314 3.54 -13.66 11.23
C TRP A 314 4.01 -14.54 10.05
N TYR A 315 5.09 -14.19 9.34
CA TYR A 315 5.60 -14.99 8.22
C TYR A 315 6.13 -16.35 8.67
N ASN A 316 6.77 -16.41 9.83
CA ASN A 316 7.26 -17.67 10.40
C ASN A 316 6.10 -18.62 10.72
N LYS A 317 5.01 -18.11 11.31
CA LYS A 317 3.79 -18.90 11.61
C LYS A 317 2.98 -19.24 10.35
N ASN A 318 3.03 -18.41 9.32
CA ASN A 318 2.21 -18.52 8.10
C ASN A 318 3.04 -18.92 6.87
N ARG A 319 3.94 -19.90 6.97
CA ARG A 319 4.79 -20.34 5.84
C ARG A 319 3.98 -20.79 4.62
N LYS A 320 2.75 -21.24 4.80
CA LYS A 320 1.81 -21.57 3.71
C LYS A 320 1.47 -20.35 2.84
N TYR A 321 1.61 -19.13 3.35
CA TYR A 321 1.45 -17.89 2.57
C TYR A 321 2.42 -17.85 1.38
N TYR A 322 3.68 -18.22 1.57
CA TYR A 322 4.64 -18.26 0.47
C TYR A 322 4.31 -19.34 -0.58
N LYS A 323 3.65 -20.44 -0.17
CA LYS A 323 3.21 -21.50 -1.10
C LYS A 323 2.05 -21.05 -1.99
N SER A 324 1.29 -20.03 -1.58
CA SER A 324 0.18 -19.47 -2.38
C SER A 324 0.64 -18.44 -3.42
N ILE A 325 1.95 -18.19 -3.56
CA ILE A 325 2.55 -17.25 -4.50
C ILE A 325 3.45 -18.03 -5.46
N LEU A 326 3.42 -17.68 -6.74
CA LEU A 326 4.26 -18.33 -7.74
C LEU A 326 5.74 -18.08 -7.42
N LYS A 327 6.56 -19.12 -7.46
CA LYS A 327 8.01 -19.03 -7.16
C LYS A 327 8.72 -17.98 -8.01
N LYS A 328 8.35 -17.83 -9.29
CA LYS A 328 8.91 -16.82 -10.19
C LYS A 328 8.71 -15.41 -9.63
N ASP A 329 7.53 -15.09 -9.06
CA ASP A 329 7.22 -13.76 -8.51
C ASP A 329 7.99 -13.47 -7.21
N ILE A 330 8.49 -14.51 -6.52
CA ILE A 330 9.35 -14.38 -5.35
C ILE A 330 10.82 -14.25 -5.75
N LEU A 331 11.28 -15.01 -6.76
CA LEU A 331 12.71 -15.20 -7.02
C LEU A 331 13.25 -14.28 -8.10
N THR A 332 12.44 -13.91 -9.10
CA THR A 332 12.89 -13.10 -10.23
C THR A 332 13.27 -11.68 -9.77
N ARG A 333 14.43 -11.24 -10.20
CA ARG A 333 14.85 -9.84 -10.09
C ARG A 333 14.31 -9.07 -11.29
N LEU A 334 13.72 -7.90 -11.04
CA LEU A 334 13.13 -6.99 -12.01
C LEU A 334 13.88 -5.66 -12.03
N GLY A 335 13.57 -4.77 -12.98
CA GLY A 335 14.17 -3.43 -13.06
C GLY A 335 15.59 -3.41 -13.61
N ASN A 336 15.95 -4.37 -14.46
CA ASN A 336 17.28 -4.47 -15.08
C ASN A 336 17.28 -4.20 -16.59
N LYS A 337 16.13 -3.81 -17.15
CA LYS A 337 16.04 -3.46 -18.58
C LYS A 337 16.47 -2.03 -18.83
#